data_0651cf985e1d1495be4cee1402fe5db4
#
_entry.id   0651cf985e1d1495be4cee1402fe5db4
#
_cell.length_a   1.000
_cell.length_b   1.000
_cell.length_c   1.000
_cell.angle_alpha   90.00
_cell.angle_beta   90.00
_cell.angle_gamma   90.00
#
_symmetry.space_group_name_H-M   'P 1'
#
loop_
_entity.id
_entity.type
_entity.pdbx_description
1 polymer ?
#
loop_
_entity_poly.entity_id
_entity_poly.type
_entity_poly.pdbx_seq_one_letter_code
_entity_poly.pdbx_strand_id
1 'polypeptide(L)'
;MLELFQVSKYYGKTLAAKDVSFMVPDGTIGVLLGPNGAGKSTIIKSIAGLLKFQGQIQIQGMDSRQREARKIFAYVPEIPAMYQALTVAEHMEFIKRAYRLQTTEEEIREILERFELWDKKDKLGDELSKGMMQKVSICCALMIHPRVMLLDKPMVGLDPKAIKELKIVIQELKAGGTTVLISTHMLEMVEDLWDVMFVMEKGKIIGSYNKSEVGEKDLDALFFEMTGGEEL
;
A
#
# COMPACT_ATOMS: atom_id res chain seq x y z
N MET A 1 -5.33 5.52 -12.35
CA MET A 1 -5.15 4.15 -12.89
C MET A 1 -3.73 3.68 -12.63
N LEU A 2 -3.60 2.46 -12.16
CA LEU A 2 -2.32 1.77 -12.00
C LEU A 2 -2.35 0.51 -12.88
N GLU A 3 -1.39 0.35 -13.77
CA GLU A 3 -1.36 -0.74 -14.74
C GLU A 3 0.00 -1.42 -14.78
N LEU A 4 -0.02 -2.75 -14.75
CA LEU A 4 1.15 -3.62 -14.89
C LEU A 4 0.99 -4.48 -16.14
N PHE A 5 2.04 -4.57 -16.95
CA PHE A 5 2.07 -5.42 -18.13
C PHE A 5 3.33 -6.29 -18.14
N GLN A 6 3.14 -7.60 -18.04
CA GLN A 6 4.17 -8.64 -18.07
C GLN A 6 5.36 -8.36 -17.12
N VAL A 7 5.05 -7.91 -15.91
CA VAL A 7 6.10 -7.57 -14.93
C VAL A 7 6.74 -8.84 -14.39
N SER A 8 8.05 -8.95 -14.58
CA SER A 8 8.85 -10.06 -14.07
C SER A 8 10.04 -9.57 -13.24
N LYS A 9 10.33 -10.25 -12.13
CA LYS A 9 11.43 -9.93 -11.22
C LYS A 9 12.19 -11.15 -10.77
N TYR A 10 13.50 -11.09 -10.95
CA TYR A 10 14.45 -12.09 -10.49
C TYR A 10 15.31 -11.56 -9.34
N TYR A 11 15.59 -12.40 -8.35
CA TYR A 11 16.65 -12.24 -7.37
C TYR A 11 17.71 -13.32 -7.62
N GLY A 12 18.79 -12.94 -8.28
CA GLY A 12 19.76 -13.90 -8.80
C GLY A 12 19.08 -14.89 -9.76
N LYS A 13 19.05 -16.18 -9.40
CA LYS A 13 18.38 -17.23 -10.17
C LYS A 13 16.92 -17.47 -9.76
N THR A 14 16.47 -16.87 -8.65
CA THR A 14 15.11 -17.06 -8.12
C THR A 14 14.15 -16.10 -8.80
N LEU A 15 13.11 -16.64 -9.45
CA LEU A 15 12.01 -15.88 -10.04
C LEU A 15 10.98 -15.57 -8.95
N ALA A 16 10.89 -14.30 -8.55
CA ALA A 16 9.98 -13.85 -7.48
C ALA A 16 8.64 -13.31 -8.02
N ALA A 17 8.60 -12.87 -9.27
CA ALA A 17 7.38 -12.50 -9.99
C ALA A 17 7.56 -12.83 -11.46
N LYS A 18 6.53 -13.42 -12.10
CA LYS A 18 6.56 -13.90 -13.48
C LYS A 18 5.35 -13.39 -14.25
N ASP A 19 5.61 -12.56 -15.26
CA ASP A 19 4.64 -12.08 -16.25
C ASP A 19 3.36 -11.53 -15.61
N VAL A 20 3.51 -10.84 -14.45
CA VAL A 20 2.40 -10.27 -13.69
C VAL A 20 1.78 -9.12 -14.47
N SER A 21 0.48 -9.25 -14.76
CA SER A 21 -0.31 -8.26 -15.47
C SER A 21 -1.63 -8.06 -14.74
N PHE A 22 -1.94 -6.81 -14.38
CA PHE A 22 -3.24 -6.42 -13.85
C PHE A 22 -3.42 -4.90 -13.94
N MET A 23 -4.65 -4.44 -13.73
CA MET A 23 -5.00 -3.03 -13.72
C MET A 23 -5.90 -2.71 -12.52
N VAL A 24 -5.58 -1.62 -11.81
CA VAL A 24 -6.44 -1.02 -10.79
C VAL A 24 -7.02 0.26 -11.39
N PRO A 25 -8.35 0.33 -11.63
CA PRO A 25 -9.00 1.50 -12.21
C PRO A 25 -8.85 2.75 -11.33
N ASP A 26 -9.07 3.93 -11.92
CA ASP A 26 -9.03 5.19 -11.17
C ASP A 26 -10.08 5.21 -10.06
N GLY A 27 -9.69 5.74 -8.89
CA GLY A 27 -10.59 5.91 -7.77
C GLY A 27 -11.14 4.59 -7.20
N THR A 28 -10.42 3.48 -7.39
CA THR A 28 -10.79 2.17 -6.85
C THR A 28 -9.75 1.62 -5.90
N ILE A 29 -10.15 0.67 -5.06
CA ILE A 29 -9.28 -0.06 -4.15
C ILE A 29 -9.01 -1.44 -4.76
N GLY A 30 -7.74 -1.65 -5.17
CA GLY A 30 -7.22 -2.94 -5.56
C GLY A 30 -6.60 -3.67 -4.37
N VAL A 31 -6.85 -4.96 -4.24
CA VAL A 31 -6.21 -5.83 -3.24
C VAL A 31 -5.35 -6.87 -3.94
N LEU A 32 -4.10 -6.97 -3.55
CA LEU A 32 -3.19 -8.03 -3.95
C LEU A 32 -3.10 -9.05 -2.80
N LEU A 33 -3.88 -10.12 -2.90
CA LEU A 33 -4.04 -11.16 -1.90
C LEU A 33 -3.13 -12.35 -2.20
N GLY A 34 -2.67 -13.07 -1.17
CA GLY A 34 -1.94 -14.32 -1.34
C GLY A 34 -1.04 -14.65 -0.14
N PRO A 35 -0.52 -15.87 -0.03
CA PRO A 35 0.31 -16.29 1.08
C PRO A 35 1.62 -15.52 1.20
N ASN A 36 2.31 -15.68 2.32
CA ASN A 36 3.64 -15.13 2.49
C ASN A 36 4.60 -15.78 1.47
N GLY A 37 5.46 -14.96 0.85
CA GLY A 37 6.35 -15.44 -0.21
C GLY A 37 5.72 -15.49 -1.61
N ALA A 38 4.43 -15.20 -1.79
CA ALA A 38 3.77 -15.20 -3.10
C ALA A 38 4.35 -14.17 -4.10
N GLY A 39 5.11 -13.17 -3.64
CA GLY A 39 5.71 -12.13 -4.49
C GLY A 39 5.04 -10.76 -4.39
N LYS A 40 4.02 -10.58 -3.53
CA LYS A 40 3.25 -9.32 -3.37
C LYS A 40 4.13 -8.10 -3.12
N SER A 41 4.96 -8.14 -2.06
CA SER A 41 5.88 -7.04 -1.73
C SER A 41 6.92 -6.80 -2.83
N THR A 42 7.29 -7.83 -3.60
CA THR A 42 8.14 -7.68 -4.79
C THR A 42 7.44 -6.83 -5.85
N ILE A 43 6.19 -7.09 -6.13
CA ILE A 43 5.38 -6.30 -7.07
C ILE A 43 5.22 -4.87 -6.56
N ILE A 44 4.79 -4.65 -5.32
CA ILE A 44 4.61 -3.30 -4.75
C ILE A 44 5.93 -2.51 -4.79
N LYS A 45 7.05 -3.11 -4.38
CA LYS A 45 8.37 -2.47 -4.44
C LYS A 45 8.82 -2.19 -5.88
N SER A 46 8.40 -3.00 -6.85
CA SER A 46 8.66 -2.74 -8.28
C SER A 46 7.86 -1.52 -8.75
N ILE A 47 6.58 -1.42 -8.38
CA ILE A 47 5.74 -0.24 -8.66
C ILE A 47 6.35 1.01 -8.05
N ALA A 48 6.78 0.94 -6.79
CA ALA A 48 7.43 2.03 -6.07
C ALA A 48 8.81 2.43 -6.63
N GLY A 49 9.32 1.70 -7.63
CA GLY A 49 10.63 1.98 -8.25
C GLY A 49 11.83 1.61 -7.39
N LEU A 50 11.63 0.82 -6.33
CA LEU A 50 12.68 0.33 -5.43
C LEU A 50 13.40 -0.91 -5.99
N LEU A 51 12.82 -1.59 -6.95
CA LEU A 51 13.37 -2.79 -7.58
C LEU A 51 13.43 -2.63 -9.09
N LYS A 52 14.52 -3.12 -9.72
CA LYS A 52 14.58 -3.27 -11.17
C LYS A 52 13.72 -4.48 -11.57
N PHE A 53 12.94 -4.35 -12.63
CA PHE A 53 12.03 -5.36 -13.16
C PHE A 53 12.04 -5.35 -14.69
N GLN A 54 11.54 -6.42 -15.29
CA GLN A 54 11.20 -6.52 -16.73
C GLN A 54 9.71 -6.25 -16.89
N GLY A 55 9.28 -5.79 -18.07
CA GLY A 55 7.91 -5.42 -18.36
C GLY A 55 7.65 -3.92 -18.19
N GLN A 56 6.39 -3.54 -18.06
CA GLN A 56 5.96 -2.15 -17.98
C GLN A 56 5.06 -1.94 -16.76
N ILE A 57 5.22 -0.79 -16.10
CA ILE A 57 4.34 -0.32 -15.04
C ILE A 57 3.99 1.14 -15.33
N GLN A 58 2.70 1.44 -15.39
CA GLN A 58 2.20 2.78 -15.60
C GLN A 58 1.39 3.27 -14.38
N ILE A 59 1.64 4.50 -14.00
CA ILE A 59 0.93 5.24 -12.95
C ILE A 59 0.30 6.45 -13.62
N GLN A 60 -1.03 6.50 -13.69
CA GLN A 60 -1.76 7.56 -14.40
C GLN A 60 -1.26 7.76 -15.85
N GLY A 61 -1.03 6.65 -16.57
CA GLY A 61 -0.53 6.64 -17.94
C GLY A 61 0.95 6.99 -18.12
N MET A 62 1.68 7.29 -17.04
CA MET A 62 3.12 7.57 -17.06
C MET A 62 3.92 6.34 -16.66
N ASP A 63 5.08 6.10 -17.27
CA ASP A 63 6.01 5.05 -16.82
C ASP A 63 6.40 5.32 -15.35
N SER A 64 6.28 4.31 -14.48
CA SER A 64 6.58 4.43 -13.04
C SER A 64 8.02 4.86 -12.73
N ARG A 65 8.94 4.73 -13.68
CA ARG A 65 10.33 5.19 -13.59
C ARG A 65 10.50 6.69 -13.79
N GLN A 66 9.52 7.36 -14.37
CA GLN A 66 9.56 8.80 -14.59
C GLN A 66 9.41 9.57 -13.27
N ARG A 67 10.07 10.73 -13.20
CA ARG A 67 10.04 11.58 -12.01
C ARG A 67 8.62 12.12 -11.73
N GLU A 68 7.88 12.40 -12.77
CA GLU A 68 6.50 12.92 -12.72
C GLU A 68 5.56 11.89 -12.07
N ALA A 69 5.68 10.61 -12.46
CA ALA A 69 4.92 9.52 -11.85
C ALA A 69 5.21 9.41 -10.34
N ARG A 70 6.49 9.61 -9.94
CA ARG A 70 6.90 9.52 -8.53
C ARG A 70 6.36 10.63 -7.65
N LYS A 71 5.97 11.76 -8.21
CA LYS A 71 5.39 12.89 -7.45
C LYS A 71 3.94 12.67 -7.07
N ILE A 72 3.25 11.77 -7.74
CA ILE A 72 1.81 11.56 -7.60
C ILE A 72 1.43 10.25 -6.94
N PHE A 73 2.40 9.46 -6.46
CA PHE A 73 2.10 8.30 -5.65
C PHE A 73 2.79 8.36 -4.28
N ALA A 74 2.18 7.67 -3.31
CA ALA A 74 2.78 7.43 -2.01
C ALA A 74 2.91 5.92 -1.77
N TYR A 75 3.92 5.53 -0.98
CA TYR A 75 4.19 4.15 -0.61
C TYR A 75 4.38 4.01 0.88
N VAL A 76 3.59 3.13 1.49
CA VAL A 76 3.73 2.70 2.90
C VAL A 76 4.27 1.28 2.90
N PRO A 77 5.51 1.05 3.36
CA PRO A 77 6.11 -0.27 3.41
C PRO A 77 5.58 -1.11 4.58
N GLU A 78 5.71 -2.45 4.49
CA GLU A 78 5.44 -3.38 5.59
C GLU A 78 6.32 -3.10 6.82
N ILE A 79 7.57 -2.71 6.59
CA ILE A 79 8.52 -2.33 7.65
C ILE A 79 8.90 -0.88 7.41
N PRO A 80 8.35 0.06 8.19
CA PRO A 80 8.70 1.47 8.08
C PRO A 80 10.16 1.71 8.42
N ALA A 81 10.81 2.57 7.64
CA ALA A 81 12.16 3.03 7.91
C ALA A 81 12.10 4.48 8.40
N MET A 82 12.26 4.68 9.70
CA MET A 82 12.33 6.01 10.31
C MET A 82 13.79 6.45 10.45
N TYR A 83 14.02 7.76 10.31
CA TYR A 83 15.30 8.36 10.67
C TYR A 83 15.38 8.42 12.20
N GLN A 84 16.35 7.72 12.80
CA GLN A 84 16.45 7.57 14.25
C GLN A 84 16.54 8.91 14.99
N ALA A 85 17.25 9.89 14.41
CA ALA A 85 17.50 11.21 14.99
C ALA A 85 16.45 12.28 14.64
N LEU A 86 15.39 11.93 13.92
CA LEU A 86 14.29 12.85 13.65
C LEU A 86 13.10 12.53 14.55
N THR A 87 12.43 13.57 15.03
CA THR A 87 11.15 13.45 15.72
C THR A 87 10.02 13.13 14.76
N VAL A 88 8.84 12.73 15.27
CA VAL A 88 7.64 12.52 14.45
C VAL A 88 7.32 13.79 13.65
N ALA A 89 7.34 14.97 14.29
CA ALA A 89 7.10 16.24 13.62
C ALA A 89 8.13 16.53 12.52
N GLU A 90 9.41 16.24 12.79
CA GLU A 90 10.48 16.43 11.81
C GLU A 90 10.39 15.47 10.63
N HIS A 91 9.86 14.24 10.80
CA HIS A 91 9.55 13.34 9.68
C HIS A 91 8.47 13.95 8.77
N MET A 92 7.41 14.53 9.35
CA MET A 92 6.37 15.22 8.57
C MET A 92 6.96 16.40 7.80
N GLU A 93 7.76 17.24 8.46
CA GLU A 93 8.43 18.39 7.83
C GLU A 93 9.43 17.96 6.74
N PHE A 94 10.16 16.85 6.95
CA PHE A 94 11.05 16.28 5.95
C PHE A 94 10.30 15.92 4.66
N ILE A 95 9.16 15.23 4.79
CA ILE A 95 8.32 14.86 3.62
C ILE A 95 7.74 16.11 2.97
N LYS A 96 7.23 17.06 3.76
CA LYS A 96 6.73 18.35 3.26
C LYS A 96 7.75 19.04 2.35
N ARG A 97 9.00 19.13 2.80
CA ARG A 97 10.09 19.74 2.03
C ARG A 97 10.48 18.91 0.82
N ALA A 98 10.60 17.59 0.97
CA ALA A 98 10.99 16.67 -0.10
C ALA A 98 10.03 16.72 -1.31
N TYR A 99 8.73 16.80 -1.03
CA TYR A 99 7.68 16.86 -2.04
C TYR A 99 7.26 18.29 -2.39
N ARG A 100 7.82 19.33 -1.69
CA ARG A 100 7.47 20.76 -1.85
C ARG A 100 5.99 21.02 -1.63
N LEU A 101 5.43 20.39 -0.59
CA LEU A 101 4.03 20.53 -0.25
C LEU A 101 3.75 21.90 0.41
N GLN A 102 2.52 22.39 0.20
CA GLN A 102 2.02 23.61 0.85
C GLN A 102 1.17 23.29 2.11
N THR A 103 1.30 22.05 2.62
CA THR A 103 0.59 21.58 3.82
C THR A 103 0.83 22.51 5.01
N THR A 104 -0.23 22.92 5.67
CA THR A 104 -0.16 23.78 6.86
C THR A 104 0.20 22.98 8.12
N GLU A 105 0.58 23.67 9.20
CA GLU A 105 0.80 23.00 10.49
C GLU A 105 -0.49 22.40 11.06
N GLU A 106 -1.64 23.05 10.80
CA GLU A 106 -2.95 22.54 11.24
C GLU A 106 -3.31 21.23 10.52
N GLU A 107 -3.11 21.14 9.21
CA GLU A 107 -3.32 19.91 8.46
C GLU A 107 -2.39 18.78 8.95
N ILE A 108 -1.13 19.08 9.27
CA ILE A 108 -0.20 18.10 9.85
C ILE A 108 -0.71 17.64 11.22
N ARG A 109 -1.19 18.57 12.04
CA ARG A 109 -1.77 18.27 13.34
C ARG A 109 -2.98 17.36 13.21
N GLU A 110 -3.95 17.70 12.36
CA GLU A 110 -5.13 16.89 12.11
C GLU A 110 -4.78 15.45 11.69
N ILE A 111 -3.82 15.28 10.76
CA ILE A 111 -3.36 13.96 10.33
C ILE A 111 -2.75 13.18 11.51
N LEU A 112 -1.91 13.80 12.33
CA LEU A 112 -1.27 13.16 13.48
C LEU A 112 -2.28 12.83 14.61
N GLU A 113 -3.28 13.69 14.84
CA GLU A 113 -4.35 13.45 15.83
C GLU A 113 -5.20 12.23 15.46
N ARG A 114 -5.51 12.03 14.18
CA ARG A 114 -6.25 10.85 13.69
C ARG A 114 -5.60 9.52 14.09
N PHE A 115 -4.27 9.48 14.09
CA PHE A 115 -3.48 8.28 14.44
C PHE A 115 -2.91 8.31 15.87
N GLU A 116 -3.38 9.26 16.74
CA GLU A 116 -2.95 9.43 18.13
C GLU A 116 -1.42 9.64 18.27
N LEU A 117 -0.87 10.44 17.36
CA LEU A 117 0.56 10.75 17.34
C LEU A 117 0.89 12.20 17.73
N TRP A 118 -0.12 13.09 17.83
CA TRP A 118 0.14 14.51 18.09
C TRP A 118 0.82 14.74 19.45
N ASP A 119 0.38 14.06 20.49
CA ASP A 119 0.99 14.09 21.83
C ASP A 119 2.37 13.43 21.88
N LYS A 120 2.80 12.79 20.81
CA LYS A 120 4.09 12.10 20.65
C LYS A 120 4.96 12.72 19.56
N LYS A 121 4.56 13.91 19.06
CA LYS A 121 5.23 14.56 17.93
C LYS A 121 6.70 14.86 18.15
N ASP A 122 7.13 15.00 19.40
CA ASP A 122 8.50 15.30 19.79
C ASP A 122 9.35 14.03 20.09
N LYS A 123 8.77 12.82 20.00
CA LYS A 123 9.50 11.56 20.13
C LYS A 123 10.40 11.33 18.94
N LEU A 124 11.63 10.88 19.20
CA LEU A 124 12.59 10.48 18.17
C LEU A 124 12.19 9.16 17.49
N GLY A 125 12.67 8.94 16.27
CA GLY A 125 12.39 7.75 15.48
C GLY A 125 12.81 6.43 16.15
N ASP A 126 13.89 6.43 16.94
CA ASP A 126 14.36 5.27 17.70
C ASP A 126 13.55 5.00 19.00
N GLU A 127 12.75 5.97 19.45
CA GLU A 127 11.84 5.81 20.59
C GLU A 127 10.47 5.27 20.19
N LEU A 128 10.21 5.11 18.88
CA LEU A 128 8.90 4.68 18.38
C LEU A 128 8.79 3.15 18.40
N SER A 129 7.65 2.66 18.88
CA SER A 129 7.27 1.26 18.66
C SER A 129 7.01 0.97 17.18
N LYS A 130 7.06 -0.31 16.77
CA LYS A 130 6.75 -0.71 15.38
C LYS A 130 5.40 -0.16 14.89
N GLY A 131 4.36 -0.23 15.73
CA GLY A 131 3.05 0.31 15.39
C GLY A 131 3.05 1.83 15.24
N MET A 132 3.79 2.56 16.10
CA MET A 132 3.94 4.01 15.95
C MET A 132 4.70 4.38 14.67
N MET A 133 5.77 3.67 14.34
CA MET A 133 6.49 3.88 13.08
C MET A 133 5.56 3.66 11.86
N GLN A 134 4.71 2.64 11.92
CA GLN A 134 3.72 2.38 10.87
C GLN A 134 2.73 3.54 10.75
N LYS A 135 2.18 4.03 11.88
CA LYS A 135 1.29 5.20 11.92
C LYS A 135 1.96 6.44 11.32
N VAL A 136 3.22 6.74 11.69
CA VAL A 136 3.99 7.86 11.12
C VAL A 136 4.16 7.71 9.61
N SER A 137 4.50 6.50 9.14
CA SER A 137 4.63 6.22 7.70
C SER A 137 3.33 6.48 6.94
N ILE A 138 2.19 6.09 7.51
CA ILE A 138 0.86 6.37 6.95
C ILE A 138 0.60 7.89 6.92
N CYS A 139 0.83 8.61 8.03
CA CYS A 139 0.65 10.06 8.10
C CYS A 139 1.51 10.79 7.05
N CYS A 140 2.78 10.41 6.90
CA CYS A 140 3.66 10.95 5.87
C CYS A 140 3.12 10.73 4.44
N ALA A 141 2.56 9.54 4.18
CA ALA A 141 2.00 9.19 2.87
C ALA A 141 0.70 9.96 2.57
N LEU A 142 -0.15 10.17 3.57
CA LEU A 142 -1.39 10.94 3.45
C LEU A 142 -1.13 12.40 3.10
N MET A 143 -0.13 13.02 3.72
CA MET A 143 0.25 14.41 3.50
C MET A 143 0.63 14.72 2.04
N ILE A 144 1.04 13.71 1.26
CA ILE A 144 1.40 13.85 -0.16
C ILE A 144 0.15 14.09 -1.04
N HIS A 145 -1.06 13.79 -0.55
CA HIS A 145 -2.31 13.79 -1.33
C HIS A 145 -2.15 13.02 -2.66
N PRO A 146 -1.78 11.73 -2.60
CA PRO A 146 -1.36 10.98 -3.78
C PRO A 146 -2.55 10.67 -4.71
N ARG A 147 -2.28 10.56 -6.02
CA ARG A 147 -3.22 9.97 -6.99
C ARG A 147 -3.24 8.45 -6.94
N VAL A 148 -2.13 7.84 -6.49
CA VAL A 148 -2.01 6.39 -6.28
C VAL A 148 -1.36 6.15 -4.93
N MET A 149 -2.02 5.33 -4.07
CA MET A 149 -1.54 4.93 -2.76
C MET A 149 -1.17 3.46 -2.77
N LEU A 150 0.08 3.14 -2.43
CA LEU A 150 0.59 1.77 -2.33
C LEU A 150 0.77 1.41 -0.87
N LEU A 151 0.09 0.36 -0.41
CA LEU A 151 0.09 -0.08 0.98
C LEU A 151 0.56 -1.55 1.06
N ASP A 152 1.78 -1.77 1.54
CA ASP A 152 2.34 -3.12 1.68
C ASP A 152 2.08 -3.64 3.09
N LYS A 153 1.10 -4.52 3.27
CA LYS A 153 0.63 -5.09 4.55
C LYS A 153 0.42 -4.02 5.64
N PRO A 154 -0.35 -2.96 5.37
CA PRO A 154 -0.36 -1.76 6.20
C PRO A 154 -0.95 -1.96 7.60
N MET A 155 -1.72 -3.01 7.82
CA MET A 155 -2.42 -3.28 9.09
C MET A 155 -1.55 -4.08 10.08
N VAL A 156 -0.42 -4.64 9.61
CA VAL A 156 0.47 -5.43 10.48
C VAL A 156 1.13 -4.54 11.52
N GLY A 157 0.93 -4.89 12.80
CA GLY A 157 1.50 -4.18 13.94
C GLY A 157 0.73 -2.94 14.40
N LEU A 158 -0.40 -2.63 13.76
CA LEU A 158 -1.33 -1.61 14.23
C LEU A 158 -2.27 -2.18 15.31
N ASP A 159 -2.67 -1.33 16.24
CA ASP A 159 -3.75 -1.61 17.18
C ASP A 159 -5.14 -1.54 16.49
N PRO A 160 -6.20 -2.15 17.07
CA PRO A 160 -7.53 -2.20 16.46
C PRO A 160 -8.11 -0.81 16.12
N LYS A 161 -7.81 0.21 16.92
CA LYS A 161 -8.28 1.57 16.69
C LYS A 161 -7.61 2.18 15.45
N ALA A 162 -6.31 1.99 15.32
CA ALA A 162 -5.55 2.45 14.16
C ALA A 162 -5.95 1.70 12.87
N ILE A 163 -6.27 0.39 12.96
CA ILE A 163 -6.79 -0.37 11.82
C ILE A 163 -8.13 0.22 11.36
N LYS A 164 -9.05 0.49 12.30
CA LYS A 164 -10.33 1.12 11.98
C LYS A 164 -10.14 2.48 11.31
N GLU A 165 -9.26 3.32 11.87
CA GLU A 165 -8.97 4.63 11.31
C GLU A 165 -8.35 4.53 9.91
N LEU A 166 -7.41 3.60 9.70
CA LEU A 166 -6.81 3.36 8.38
C LEU A 166 -7.87 2.94 7.34
N LYS A 167 -8.84 2.09 7.73
CA LYS A 167 -9.95 1.71 6.84
C LYS A 167 -10.78 2.92 6.42
N ILE A 168 -11.11 3.81 7.38
CA ILE A 168 -11.83 5.05 7.09
C ILE A 168 -11.03 5.92 6.12
N VAL A 169 -9.75 6.13 6.39
CA VAL A 169 -8.84 6.90 5.52
C VAL A 169 -8.77 6.33 4.11
N ILE A 170 -8.68 5.01 3.96
CA ILE A 170 -8.67 4.35 2.64
C ILE A 170 -9.96 4.64 1.87
N GLN A 171 -11.12 4.60 2.53
CA GLN A 171 -12.40 4.94 1.90
C GLN A 171 -12.49 6.42 1.52
N GLU A 172 -11.98 7.32 2.36
CA GLU A 172 -11.91 8.76 2.06
C GLU A 172 -10.99 9.03 0.86
N LEU A 173 -9.83 8.38 0.78
CA LEU A 173 -8.92 8.46 -0.36
C LEU A 173 -9.61 8.02 -1.65
N LYS A 174 -10.32 6.89 -1.61
CA LYS A 174 -11.14 6.41 -2.75
C LYS A 174 -12.20 7.44 -3.14
N ALA A 175 -12.96 7.94 -2.18
CA ALA A 175 -13.99 8.96 -2.43
C ALA A 175 -13.41 10.24 -3.03
N GLY A 176 -12.16 10.59 -2.68
CA GLY A 176 -11.38 11.68 -3.28
C GLY A 176 -10.76 11.36 -4.64
N GLY A 177 -11.01 10.17 -5.20
CA GLY A 177 -10.50 9.74 -6.52
C GLY A 177 -9.09 9.15 -6.49
N THR A 178 -8.51 8.88 -5.32
CA THR A 178 -7.22 8.19 -5.20
C THR A 178 -7.38 6.71 -5.52
N THR A 179 -6.52 6.17 -6.37
CA THR A 179 -6.39 4.73 -6.62
C THR A 179 -5.55 4.11 -5.52
N VAL A 180 -6.06 3.08 -4.84
CA VAL A 180 -5.34 2.43 -3.73
C VAL A 180 -5.01 0.99 -4.11
N LEU A 181 -3.77 0.55 -3.87
CA LEU A 181 -3.37 -0.86 -3.95
C LEU A 181 -2.87 -1.33 -2.58
N ILE A 182 -3.52 -2.35 -2.04
CA ILE A 182 -3.20 -2.95 -0.73
C ILE A 182 -2.68 -4.37 -0.95
N SER A 183 -1.51 -4.72 -0.39
CA SER A 183 -1.12 -6.12 -0.26
C SER A 183 -1.52 -6.67 1.11
N THR A 184 -2.01 -7.89 1.13
CA THR A 184 -2.30 -8.62 2.37
C THR A 184 -2.26 -10.13 2.16
N HIS A 185 -2.14 -10.87 3.24
CA HIS A 185 -2.40 -12.31 3.27
C HIS A 185 -3.66 -12.63 4.08
N MET A 186 -4.30 -11.62 4.66
CA MET A 186 -5.48 -11.72 5.53
C MET A 186 -6.67 -11.08 4.83
N LEU A 187 -7.55 -11.89 4.26
CA LEU A 187 -8.73 -11.43 3.53
C LEU A 187 -9.69 -10.64 4.45
N GLU A 188 -9.93 -11.13 5.66
CA GLU A 188 -10.78 -10.53 6.69
C GLU A 188 -10.47 -9.04 6.95
N MET A 189 -9.18 -8.66 6.83
CA MET A 189 -8.76 -7.28 7.07
C MET A 189 -9.22 -6.30 5.99
N VAL A 190 -9.55 -6.79 4.79
CA VAL A 190 -9.86 -5.97 3.62
C VAL A 190 -11.20 -6.31 2.96
N GLU A 191 -11.97 -7.22 3.53
CA GLU A 191 -13.24 -7.74 2.99
C GLU A 191 -14.23 -6.62 2.63
N ASP A 192 -14.31 -5.58 3.46
CA ASP A 192 -15.17 -4.41 3.30
C ASP A 192 -14.59 -3.32 2.38
N LEU A 193 -13.30 -3.41 1.98
CA LEU A 193 -12.60 -2.32 1.33
C LEU A 193 -12.47 -2.45 -0.19
N TRP A 194 -12.30 -3.66 -0.73
CA TRP A 194 -11.86 -3.88 -2.10
C TRP A 194 -12.94 -3.62 -3.17
N ASP A 195 -12.53 -3.20 -4.35
CA ASP A 195 -13.33 -3.13 -5.57
C ASP A 195 -12.86 -4.18 -6.59
N VAL A 196 -11.51 -4.34 -6.70
CA VAL A 196 -10.87 -5.36 -7.53
C VAL A 196 -9.86 -6.14 -6.69
N MET A 197 -9.79 -7.44 -6.89
CA MET A 197 -8.88 -8.32 -6.15
C MET A 197 -8.08 -9.18 -7.11
N PHE A 198 -6.77 -9.26 -6.83
CA PHE A 198 -5.83 -10.10 -7.57
C PHE A 198 -5.24 -11.11 -6.61
N VAL A 199 -5.42 -12.40 -6.88
CA VAL A 199 -4.85 -13.47 -6.07
C VAL A 199 -3.52 -13.87 -6.65
N MET A 200 -2.48 -13.83 -5.81
CA MET A 200 -1.10 -14.08 -6.22
C MET A 200 -0.53 -15.30 -5.50
N GLU A 201 0.01 -16.25 -6.24
CA GLU A 201 0.69 -17.43 -5.73
C GLU A 201 1.96 -17.69 -6.55
N LYS A 202 3.06 -18.07 -5.85
CA LYS A 202 4.35 -18.48 -6.48
C LYS A 202 4.81 -17.54 -7.60
N GLY A 203 4.63 -16.24 -7.38
CA GLY A 203 5.07 -15.19 -8.32
C GLY A 203 4.12 -14.91 -9.49
N LYS A 204 2.93 -15.47 -9.52
CA LYS A 204 1.95 -15.28 -10.61
C LYS A 204 0.60 -14.83 -10.08
N ILE A 205 -0.15 -14.11 -10.91
CA ILE A 205 -1.58 -13.90 -10.67
C ILE A 205 -2.31 -15.17 -11.10
N ILE A 206 -3.05 -15.79 -10.16
CA ILE A 206 -3.85 -16.99 -10.40
C ILE A 206 -5.34 -16.68 -10.47
N GLY A 207 -5.78 -15.50 -10.03
CA GLY A 207 -7.17 -15.05 -10.12
C GLY A 207 -7.29 -13.53 -10.10
N SER A 208 -8.34 -13.04 -10.74
CA SER A 208 -8.71 -11.62 -10.76
C SER A 208 -10.23 -11.52 -10.64
N TYR A 209 -10.71 -10.67 -9.72
CA TYR A 209 -12.13 -10.57 -9.37
C TYR A 209 -12.54 -9.11 -9.25
N ASN A 210 -13.74 -8.80 -9.72
CA ASN A 210 -14.43 -7.55 -9.42
C ASN A 210 -15.50 -7.81 -8.34
N LYS A 211 -15.62 -6.92 -7.37
CA LYS A 211 -16.59 -7.07 -6.27
C LYS A 211 -18.01 -7.23 -6.77
N SER A 212 -18.36 -6.51 -7.84
CA SER A 212 -19.68 -6.59 -8.48
C SER A 212 -19.98 -7.95 -9.10
N GLU A 213 -18.97 -8.76 -9.44
CA GLU A 213 -19.12 -10.07 -10.09
C GLU A 213 -19.16 -11.22 -9.08
N VAL A 214 -18.50 -11.04 -7.92
CA VAL A 214 -18.43 -12.09 -6.87
C VAL A 214 -19.73 -12.16 -6.08
N GLY A 215 -20.44 -11.03 -5.93
CA GLY A 215 -21.71 -10.97 -5.18
C GLY A 215 -21.51 -11.36 -3.69
N GLU A 216 -22.46 -12.15 -3.18
CA GLU A 216 -22.44 -12.70 -1.81
C GLU A 216 -21.69 -14.04 -1.72
N LYS A 217 -20.88 -14.41 -2.70
CA LYS A 217 -20.07 -15.61 -2.60
C LYS A 217 -19.12 -15.50 -1.43
N ASP A 218 -18.96 -16.62 -0.73
CA ASP A 218 -18.00 -16.77 0.33
C ASP A 218 -16.58 -16.61 -0.22
N LEU A 219 -15.97 -15.46 0.08
CA LEU A 219 -14.63 -15.10 -0.38
C LEU A 219 -13.57 -16.03 0.21
N ASP A 220 -13.79 -16.53 1.43
CA ASP A 220 -12.89 -17.47 2.09
C ASP A 220 -12.91 -18.82 1.37
N ALA A 221 -14.11 -19.32 1.00
CA ALA A 221 -14.23 -20.52 0.20
C ALA A 221 -13.58 -20.38 -1.17
N LEU A 222 -13.72 -19.23 -1.81
CA LEU A 222 -13.10 -18.94 -3.10
C LEU A 222 -11.57 -18.91 -2.98
N PHE A 223 -11.05 -18.30 -1.93
CA PHE A 223 -9.61 -18.23 -1.68
C PHE A 223 -9.04 -19.60 -1.35
N PHE A 224 -9.73 -20.37 -0.50
CA PHE A 224 -9.35 -21.74 -0.12
C PHE A 224 -9.33 -22.69 -1.33
N GLU A 225 -10.33 -22.60 -2.21
CA GLU A 225 -10.39 -23.38 -3.45
C GLU A 225 -9.20 -23.06 -4.37
N MET A 226 -8.79 -21.80 -4.45
CA MET A 226 -7.70 -21.36 -5.32
C MET A 226 -6.30 -21.66 -4.81
N THR A 227 -6.10 -21.66 -3.50
CA THR A 227 -4.80 -21.95 -2.87
C THR A 227 -4.60 -23.43 -2.55
N GLY A 228 -5.55 -24.31 -2.95
CA GLY A 228 -5.45 -25.76 -2.75
C GLY A 228 -5.60 -26.19 -1.30
N GLY A 229 -6.22 -25.35 -0.44
CA GLY A 229 -6.50 -25.69 0.95
C GLY A 229 -5.31 -25.50 1.91
N GLU A 230 -4.27 -24.81 1.51
CA GLU A 230 -3.24 -24.35 2.46
C GLU A 230 -3.84 -23.23 3.32
N GLU A 231 -3.98 -23.47 4.65
CA GLU A 231 -4.37 -22.45 5.62
C GLU A 231 -3.38 -21.26 5.58
N LEU A 232 -3.91 -20.06 5.67
CA LEU A 232 -3.17 -18.80 5.73
C LEU A 232 -2.37 -18.61 7.02
#